data_688e3bdbc92fa1441399bc5942798741
#
_entry.id   688e3bdbc92fa1441399bc5942798741
#
_cell.length_a   1.000
_cell.length_b   1.000
_cell.length_c   1.000
_cell.angle_alpha   90.00
_cell.angle_beta   90.00
_cell.angle_gamma   90.00
#
_symmetry.space_group_name_H-M   'P 1'
#
loop_
_entity.id
_entity.type
_entity.pdbx_description
1 polymer ?
#
loop_
_entity_poly.entity_id
_entity_poly.type
_entity_poly.pdbx_seq_one_letter_code
_entity_poly.pdbx_strand_id
1 'polypeptide(L)' 'MTRYIVCWTDNGIFSDKQMKVFDGRDPANWFAESINKEYNDVKVYLARKGEFDD' A
#
# COMPACT_ATOMS: atom_id res chain seq x y z
N MET A 1 -11.62 -12.18 6.49
CA MET A 1 -11.16 -11.79 5.17
C MET A 1 -9.77 -11.19 5.21
N THR A 2 -8.98 -11.53 4.25
CA THR A 2 -7.61 -11.03 4.18
C THR A 2 -7.58 -9.80 3.29
N ARG A 3 -6.90 -8.77 3.76
CA ARG A 3 -6.73 -7.53 3.00
C ARG A 3 -5.25 -7.28 2.78
N TYR A 4 -4.95 -6.58 1.70
CA TYR A 4 -3.58 -6.20 1.37
C TYR A 4 -3.48 -4.69 1.37
N ILE A 5 -2.40 -4.20 1.96
CA ILE A 5 -2.19 -2.76 2.09
C ILE A 5 -0.91 -2.40 1.35
N VAL A 6 -1.03 -1.44 0.45
CA VAL A 6 0.14 -0.91 -0.26
C VAL A 6 0.48 0.43 0.38
N CYS A 7 1.71 0.54 0.85
CA CYS A 7 2.22 1.77 1.47
C CYS A 7 3.35 2.33 0.62
N TRP A 8 3.43 3.64 0.56
CA TRP A 8 4.52 4.30 -0.15
C TRP A 8 4.76 5.68 0.46
N THR A 9 5.92 6.25 0.15
CA THR A 9 6.27 7.59 0.61
C THR A 9 6.14 8.56 -0.55
N ASP A 10 5.33 9.58 -0.36
CA ASP A 10 5.16 10.64 -1.35
C ASP A 10 6.47 11.40 -1.52
N ASN A 11 6.81 11.73 -2.76
CA ASN A 11 8.00 12.51 -3.07
C ASN A 11 7.81 14.02 -2.88
N GLY A 12 6.71 14.42 -2.28
CA GLY A 12 6.43 15.81 -2.02
C GLY A 12 7.34 16.42 -0.97
N ILE A 13 7.11 17.68 -0.69
CA ILE A 13 7.93 18.44 0.25
C ILE A 13 7.94 17.82 1.64
N PHE A 14 6.83 17.27 2.05
CA PHE A 14 6.68 16.72 3.40
C PHE A 14 6.96 15.23 3.48
N SER A 15 7.14 14.57 2.35
CA SER A 15 7.40 13.12 2.29
C SER A 15 6.40 12.31 3.10
N ASP A 16 5.13 12.62 2.96
CA ASP A 16 4.08 11.95 3.71
C ASP A 16 3.91 10.50 3.26
N LYS A 17 3.64 9.64 4.23
CA LYS A 17 3.35 8.24 3.95
C LYS A 17 1.90 8.09 3.54
N GLN A 18 1.69 7.34 2.48
CA GLN A 18 0.37 7.06 1.94
C GLN A 18 0.09 5.57 2.02
N MET A 19 -1.18 5.20 2.03
CA MET A 19 -1.55 3.79 1.99
C MET A 19 -2.87 3.60 1.28
N LYS A 20 -3.04 2.41 0.71
CA LYS A 20 -4.27 2.04 0.04
C LYS A 20 -4.56 0.58 0.34
N VAL A 21 -5.82 0.27 0.62
CA VAL A 21 -6.24 -1.08 0.97
C VAL A 21 -6.88 -1.76 -0.24
N PHE A 22 -6.52 -3.03 -0.43
CA PHE A 22 -7.05 -3.85 -1.52
C PHE A 22 -7.61 -5.15 -0.94
N ASP A 23 -8.65 -5.67 -1.56
CA ASP A 23 -9.26 -6.92 -1.12
C ASP A 23 -8.60 -8.16 -1.73
N GLY A 24 -7.66 -7.97 -2.65
CA GLY A 24 -6.99 -9.08 -3.30
C GLY A 24 -5.51 -8.81 -3.50
N ARG A 25 -4.75 -9.89 -3.63
CA ARG A 25 -3.31 -9.79 -3.80
C ARG A 25 -2.92 -9.23 -5.17
N ASP A 26 -3.60 -9.69 -6.21
CA ASP A 26 -3.24 -9.28 -7.57
C ASP A 26 -3.40 -7.78 -7.80
N PRO A 27 -4.53 -7.16 -7.45
CA PRO A 27 -4.65 -5.71 -7.60
C PRO A 27 -3.66 -4.95 -6.72
N ALA A 28 -3.37 -5.47 -5.52
CA ALA A 28 -2.40 -4.82 -4.65
C ALA A 28 -1.00 -4.84 -5.27
N ASN A 29 -0.59 -5.98 -5.79
CA ASN A 29 0.72 -6.09 -6.43
C ASN A 29 0.80 -5.24 -7.70
N TRP A 30 -0.26 -5.24 -8.48
CA TRP A 30 -0.31 -4.44 -9.69
C TRP A 30 -0.15 -2.95 -9.37
N PHE A 31 -0.86 -2.50 -8.36
CA PHE A 31 -0.77 -1.11 -7.94
C PHE A 31 0.62 -0.78 -7.42
N ALA A 32 1.18 -1.66 -6.60
CA ALA A 32 2.52 -1.46 -6.05
C ALA A 32 3.57 -1.34 -7.16
N GLU A 33 3.48 -2.19 -8.17
CA GLU A 33 4.39 -2.11 -9.31
C GLU A 33 4.23 -0.81 -10.08
N SER A 34 3.00 -0.35 -10.23
CA SER A 34 2.72 0.88 -10.94
C SER A 34 3.33 2.09 -10.25
N ILE A 35 3.18 2.17 -8.93
CA ILE A 35 3.68 3.33 -8.19
C ILE A 35 5.16 3.23 -7.85
N ASN A 36 5.73 2.02 -7.92
CA ASN A 36 7.14 1.82 -7.58
C ASN A 36 8.06 2.62 -8.51
N LYS A 37 7.58 3.00 -9.67
CA LYS A 37 8.34 3.80 -10.62
C LYS A 37 8.37 5.28 -10.25
N GLU A 38 7.39 5.72 -9.46
CA GLU A 38 7.22 7.13 -9.13
C GLU A 38 7.53 7.45 -7.68
N TYR A 39 7.33 6.49 -6.79
CA TYR A 39 7.47 6.71 -5.36
C TYR A 39 8.52 5.80 -4.75
N ASN A 40 8.99 6.21 -3.57
CA ASN A 40 9.98 5.44 -2.81
C ASN A 40 9.30 4.63 -1.72
N ASP A 41 10.02 3.61 -1.23
CA ASP A 41 9.57 2.79 -0.09
C ASP A 41 8.20 2.15 -0.31
N VAL A 42 7.96 1.68 -1.53
CA VAL A 42 6.71 0.99 -1.82
C VAL A 42 6.76 -0.40 -1.20
N LYS A 43 5.77 -0.69 -0.35
CA LYS A 43 5.69 -1.97 0.36
C LYS A 43 4.27 -2.49 0.32
N VAL A 44 4.15 -3.81 0.28
CA VAL A 44 2.85 -4.47 0.32
C VAL A 44 2.79 -5.30 1.59
N TYR A 45 1.77 -5.07 2.38
CA TYR A 45 1.56 -5.79 3.64
C TYR A 45 0.31 -6.62 3.58
N LEU A 46 0.35 -7.76 4.23
CA LEU A 46 -0.82 -8.59 4.44
C LEU A 46 -1.45 -8.17 5.76
N ALA A 47 -2.69 -7.70 5.70
CA ALA A 47 -3.42 -7.28 6.88
C ALA A 47 -4.47 -8.31 7.23
N ARG A 48 -4.50 -8.71 8.49
CA ARG A 48 -5.53 -9.61 8.99
C ARG A 48 -6.72 -8.79 9.46
N LYS A 49 -7.88 -9.46 9.50
CA LYS A 49 -9.08 -8.84 10.03
C LYS A 49 -8.80 -8.30 11.43
N GLY A 50 -9.13 -7.05 11.64
CA GLY A 50 -8.95 -6.41 12.93
C GLY A 50 -7.69 -5.57 13.08
N GLU A 51 -6.70 -5.75 12.21
CA GLU A 51 -5.47 -4.96 12.31
C GLU A 51 -5.67 -3.50 11.91
N PHE A 52 -6.60 -3.27 10.98
CA PHE A 52 -6.88 -1.93 10.48
C PHE A 52 -8.33 -1.52 10.69
N ASP A 53 -9.09 -2.32 11.36
CA ASP A 53 -10.46 -1.96 11.67
C ASP A 53 -10.47 -1.12 12.93
N ASP A 54 -11.02 0.00 12.79
CA ASP A 54 -11.17 0.91 13.92
C ASP A 54 -12.42 0.58 14.73
#